data_80e11be08752b0537f45bd2971b4300c
#
_entry.id   80e11be08752b0537f45bd2971b4300c
#
_cell.length_a   1.000
_cell.length_b   1.000
_cell.length_c   1.000
_cell.angle_alpha   90.00
_cell.angle_beta   90.00
_cell.angle_gamma   90.00
#
_symmetry.space_group_name_H-M   'P 1'
#
loop_
_entity.id
_entity.type
_entity.pdbx_description
1 polymer ?
#
loop_
_entity_poly.entity_id
_entity_poly.type
_entity_poly.pdbx_seq_one_letter_code
_entity_poly.pdbx_strand_id
1 'polypeptide(L)'
;MATGIQRLVRRALLARLKGNAGLTALVPAASINPDGEPTWPHIRLRAPVTRRLRAAGLNGGEGSFDVHAFARSRYDAGARVETAEDHAGRIGAAIEAALADNRIALEGGGTVRIEVTDMRLLEDDTPDAYHWFAQVNWRALAS
;
A
#
# COMPACT_ATOMS: atom_id res chain seq x y z
N MET A 1 15.01 -23.67 -2.61
CA MET A 1 14.88 -23.17 -1.25
C MET A 1 13.65 -22.27 -1.14
N ALA A 2 12.82 -22.51 -0.15
CA ALA A 2 11.66 -21.66 0.07
C ALA A 2 12.11 -20.28 0.55
N THR A 3 11.88 -19.29 -0.24
CA THR A 3 11.99 -17.90 0.18
C THR A 3 10.63 -17.47 0.73
N GLY A 4 10.59 -16.74 1.82
CA GLY A 4 9.32 -16.36 2.43
C GLY A 4 8.41 -15.63 1.46
N ILE A 5 7.34 -16.29 1.03
CA ILE A 5 6.41 -15.71 0.05
C ILE A 5 5.81 -14.39 0.53
N GLN A 6 5.50 -14.27 1.81
CA GLN A 6 4.99 -13.03 2.39
C GLN A 6 5.98 -11.87 2.19
N ARG A 7 7.27 -12.13 2.44
CA ARG A 7 8.32 -11.12 2.25
C ARG A 7 8.45 -10.69 0.80
N LEU A 8 8.39 -11.65 -0.14
CA LEU A 8 8.47 -11.35 -1.57
C LEU A 8 7.29 -10.50 -2.03
N VAL A 9 6.08 -10.84 -1.59
CA VAL A 9 4.87 -10.10 -1.93
C VAL A 9 4.93 -8.68 -1.34
N ARG A 10 5.32 -8.56 -0.07
CA ARG A 10 5.47 -7.26 0.58
C ARG A 10 6.46 -6.36 -0.17
N ARG A 11 7.62 -6.91 -0.53
CA ARG A 11 8.62 -6.16 -1.31
C ARG A 11 8.10 -5.73 -2.67
N ALA A 12 7.37 -6.60 -3.35
CA ALA A 12 6.77 -6.28 -4.66
C ALA A 12 5.74 -5.16 -4.55
N LEU A 13 4.87 -5.19 -3.54
CA LEU A 13 3.89 -4.14 -3.29
C LEU A 13 4.58 -2.80 -2.99
N LEU A 14 5.56 -2.80 -2.10
CA LEU A 14 6.31 -1.58 -1.76
C LEU A 14 7.02 -1.01 -2.99
N ALA A 15 7.66 -1.85 -3.79
CA ALA A 15 8.35 -1.42 -5.01
C ALA A 15 7.36 -0.79 -6.00
N ARG A 16 6.18 -1.39 -6.16
CA ARG A 16 5.13 -0.87 -7.04
C ARG A 16 4.66 0.52 -6.57
N LEU A 17 4.39 0.68 -5.28
CA LEU A 17 3.95 1.95 -4.72
C LEU A 17 5.03 3.02 -4.84
N LYS A 18 6.26 2.70 -4.45
CA LYS A 18 7.39 3.64 -4.50
C LYS A 18 7.81 3.99 -5.92
N GLY A 19 7.56 3.12 -6.88
CA GLY A 19 7.89 3.34 -8.27
C GLY A 19 6.80 4.05 -9.09
N ASN A 20 5.64 4.29 -8.51
CA ASN A 20 4.53 4.94 -9.22
C ASN A 20 4.63 6.46 -9.13
N ALA A 21 4.87 7.12 -10.27
CA ALA A 21 5.08 8.57 -10.33
C ALA A 21 3.85 9.37 -9.86
N GLY A 22 2.64 8.90 -10.17
CA GLY A 22 1.41 9.54 -9.73
C GLY A 22 1.27 9.54 -8.22
N LEU A 23 1.64 8.44 -7.57
CA LEU A 23 1.59 8.32 -6.12
C LEU A 23 2.73 9.10 -5.46
N THR A 24 3.95 8.98 -5.96
CA THR A 24 5.11 9.65 -5.34
C THR A 24 5.07 11.17 -5.50
N ALA A 25 4.28 11.69 -6.44
CA ALA A 25 4.00 13.12 -6.51
C ALA A 25 3.18 13.62 -5.31
N LEU A 26 2.40 12.73 -4.68
CA LEU A 26 1.57 13.05 -3.51
C LEU A 26 2.23 12.67 -2.18
N VAL A 27 2.90 11.53 -2.17
CA VAL A 27 3.57 10.97 -0.98
C VAL A 27 4.98 10.57 -1.39
N PRO A 28 6.02 11.26 -0.91
CA PRO A 28 7.40 10.91 -1.26
C PRO A 28 7.71 9.44 -0.95
N ALA A 29 8.54 8.82 -1.76
CA ALA A 29 8.88 7.39 -1.60
C ALA A 29 9.40 7.07 -0.18
N ALA A 30 10.15 7.99 0.43
CA ALA A 30 10.64 7.83 1.79
C ALA A 30 9.53 7.80 2.85
N SER A 31 8.34 8.31 2.52
CA SER A 31 7.16 8.33 3.40
C SER A 31 6.21 7.16 3.12
N ILE A 32 6.56 6.27 2.21
CA ILE A 32 5.83 5.02 1.96
C ILE A 32 6.46 3.94 2.82
N ASN A 33 5.72 3.51 3.84
CA ASN A 33 6.14 2.55 4.85
C ASN A 33 7.49 2.92 5.50
N PRO A 34 7.60 4.15 6.07
CA PRO A 34 8.87 4.64 6.60
C PRO A 34 9.31 3.90 7.85
N ASP A 35 10.62 3.88 8.09
CA ASP A 35 11.19 3.50 9.38
C ASP A 35 11.17 4.73 10.30
N GLY A 36 10.71 4.54 11.53
CA GLY A 36 10.69 5.60 12.55
C GLY A 36 9.53 6.58 12.37
N GLU A 37 9.74 7.83 12.81
CA GLU A 37 8.71 8.87 12.81
C GLU A 37 8.28 9.22 11.38
N PRO A 38 6.99 9.11 11.07
CA PRO A 38 6.51 9.45 9.74
C PRO A 38 6.41 10.96 9.53
N THR A 39 6.72 11.40 8.32
CA THR A 39 6.40 12.74 7.84
C THR A 39 5.05 12.70 7.15
N TRP A 40 4.18 13.66 7.38
CA TRP A 40 2.85 13.71 6.77
C TRP A 40 2.89 14.35 5.37
N PRO A 41 2.18 13.79 4.37
CA PRO A 41 1.42 12.54 4.41
C PRO A 41 2.32 11.31 4.36
N HIS A 42 1.79 10.16 4.79
CA HIS A 42 2.55 8.91 4.75
C HIS A 42 1.64 7.71 4.52
N ILE A 43 2.24 6.60 4.09
CA ILE A 43 1.56 5.35 3.81
C ILE A 43 2.19 4.24 4.65
N ARG A 44 1.36 3.32 5.16
CA ARG A 44 1.82 2.15 5.89
C ARG A 44 1.16 0.88 5.36
N LEU A 45 1.95 -0.17 5.25
CA LEU A 45 1.46 -1.53 5.06
C LEU A 45 1.39 -2.20 6.43
N ARG A 46 0.23 -2.75 6.77
CA ARG A 46 -0.01 -3.35 8.08
C ARG A 46 -0.72 -4.70 7.97
N ALA A 47 -0.74 -5.42 9.08
CA ALA A 47 -1.51 -6.64 9.29
C ALA A 47 -1.35 -7.67 8.16
N PRO A 48 -0.12 -8.07 7.81
CA PRO A 48 0.06 -9.10 6.80
C PRO A 48 -0.49 -10.44 7.28
N VAL A 49 -1.33 -11.06 6.45
CA VAL A 49 -1.85 -12.41 6.68
C VAL A 49 -1.43 -13.26 5.50
N THR A 50 -0.86 -14.43 5.76
CA THR A 50 -0.38 -15.32 4.72
C THR A 50 -0.84 -16.74 4.99
N ARG A 51 -1.42 -17.36 3.96
CA ARG A 51 -1.74 -18.78 3.95
C ARG A 51 -0.93 -19.43 2.84
N ARG A 52 -0.16 -20.44 3.20
CA ARG A 52 0.63 -21.18 2.22
C ARG A 52 -0.29 -22.02 1.33
N LEU A 53 -0.05 -22.01 0.02
CA LEU A 53 -0.72 -22.91 -0.90
C LEU A 53 -0.12 -24.30 -0.77
N ARG A 54 -0.98 -25.30 -0.58
CA ARG A 54 -0.58 -26.69 -0.44
C ARG A 54 -0.63 -27.39 -1.80
N ALA A 55 0.46 -27.31 -2.54
CA ALA A 55 0.62 -28.05 -3.78
C ALA A 55 2.07 -28.51 -3.88
N ALA A 56 2.28 -29.74 -4.28
CA ALA A 56 3.61 -30.31 -4.41
C ALA A 56 4.45 -29.52 -5.40
N GLY A 57 5.68 -29.16 -5.00
CA GLY A 57 6.61 -28.43 -5.85
C GLY A 57 6.32 -26.96 -6.04
N LEU A 58 5.27 -26.40 -5.41
CA LEU A 58 4.95 -25.00 -5.53
C LEU A 58 5.40 -24.21 -4.30
N ASN A 59 6.04 -23.07 -4.54
CA ASN A 59 6.30 -22.06 -3.52
C ASN A 59 5.29 -20.92 -3.71
N GLY A 60 4.16 -21.03 -3.05
CA GLY A 60 3.08 -20.08 -3.23
C GLY A 60 2.33 -19.81 -1.96
N GLY A 61 1.48 -18.80 -2.03
CA GLY A 61 0.63 -18.41 -0.92
C GLY A 61 -0.46 -17.47 -1.38
N GLU A 62 -1.38 -17.25 -0.47
CA GLU A 62 -2.43 -16.23 -0.61
C GLU A 62 -2.58 -15.52 0.73
N GLY A 63 -3.12 -14.31 0.70
CA GLY A 63 -3.30 -13.55 1.92
C GLY A 63 -3.76 -12.14 1.68
N SER A 64 -3.46 -11.27 2.63
CA SER A 64 -3.83 -9.87 2.55
C SER A 64 -2.84 -8.98 3.29
N PHE A 65 -2.84 -7.71 2.90
CA PHE A 65 -2.25 -6.61 3.65
C PHE A 65 -3.29 -5.52 3.78
N ASP A 66 -3.20 -4.74 4.85
CA ASP A 66 -3.92 -3.48 4.94
C ASP A 66 -2.98 -2.36 4.52
N VAL A 67 -3.45 -1.51 3.63
CA VAL A 67 -2.73 -0.30 3.19
C VAL A 67 -3.43 0.89 3.80
N HIS A 68 -2.68 1.70 4.56
CA HIS A 68 -3.17 2.90 5.21
C HIS A 68 -2.48 4.12 4.65
N ALA A 69 -3.25 5.15 4.30
CA ALA A 69 -2.73 6.45 3.91
C ALA A 69 -3.23 7.50 4.89
N PHE A 70 -2.32 8.26 5.48
CA PHE A 70 -2.62 9.28 6.48
C PHE A 70 -2.31 10.65 5.90
N ALA A 71 -3.26 11.56 6.00
CA ALA A 71 -3.10 12.92 5.48
C ALA A 71 -3.73 13.96 6.38
N ARG A 72 -3.14 15.14 6.36
CA ARG A 72 -3.67 16.36 6.99
C ARG A 72 -4.16 17.31 5.93
N SER A 73 -4.91 18.32 6.34
CA SER A 73 -5.26 19.43 5.45
C SER A 73 -4.00 20.06 4.88
N ARG A 74 -4.09 20.56 3.65
CA ARG A 74 -3.00 21.29 3.02
C ARG A 74 -3.27 22.78 3.10
N TYR A 75 -2.23 23.54 3.39
CA TYR A 75 -2.29 24.98 3.52
C TYR A 75 -1.28 25.63 2.58
N ASP A 76 -1.66 26.78 2.04
CA ASP A 76 -0.77 27.63 1.24
C ASP A 76 -0.91 29.05 1.75
N ALA A 77 0.20 29.65 2.19
CA ALA A 77 0.23 30.99 2.77
C ALA A 77 -0.81 31.20 3.89
N GLY A 78 -1.01 30.17 4.71
CA GLY A 78 -1.95 30.19 5.84
C GLY A 78 -3.40 29.90 5.48
N ALA A 79 -3.74 29.77 4.20
CA ALA A 79 -5.08 29.41 3.75
C ALA A 79 -5.15 27.91 3.42
N ARG A 80 -6.24 27.26 3.88
CA ARG A 80 -6.46 25.84 3.58
C ARG A 80 -6.86 25.69 2.12
N VAL A 81 -6.06 24.95 1.36
CA VAL A 81 -6.30 24.68 -0.06
C VAL A 81 -6.88 23.29 -0.32
N GLU A 82 -6.77 22.38 0.65
CA GLU A 82 -7.34 21.05 0.56
C GLU A 82 -7.65 20.53 1.96
N THR A 83 -8.85 19.95 2.14
CA THR A 83 -9.21 19.31 3.42
C THR A 83 -8.43 18.02 3.63
N ALA A 84 -8.26 17.62 4.90
CA ALA A 84 -7.62 16.35 5.24
C ALA A 84 -8.36 15.17 4.59
N GLU A 85 -9.70 15.20 4.61
CA GLU A 85 -10.53 14.17 4.00
C GLU A 85 -10.26 14.02 2.51
N ASP A 86 -10.27 15.13 1.77
CA ASP A 86 -10.03 15.11 0.33
C ASP A 86 -8.59 14.70 0.02
N HIS A 87 -7.63 15.18 0.79
CA HIS A 87 -6.22 14.82 0.64
C HIS A 87 -6.00 13.31 0.84
N ALA A 88 -6.53 12.74 1.91
CA ALA A 88 -6.43 11.30 2.15
C ALA A 88 -7.12 10.49 1.05
N GLY A 89 -8.31 10.93 0.62
CA GLY A 89 -9.05 10.29 -0.47
C GLY A 89 -8.31 10.33 -1.80
N ARG A 90 -7.64 11.45 -2.09
CA ARG A 90 -6.85 11.61 -3.31
C ARG A 90 -5.62 10.70 -3.31
N ILE A 91 -4.96 10.55 -2.17
CA ILE A 91 -3.86 9.60 -2.02
C ILE A 91 -4.37 8.17 -2.20
N GLY A 92 -5.53 7.85 -1.60
CA GLY A 92 -6.16 6.54 -1.75
C GLY A 92 -6.46 6.21 -3.21
N ALA A 93 -6.98 7.18 -3.98
CA ALA A 93 -7.22 7.01 -5.42
C ALA A 93 -5.93 6.75 -6.19
N ALA A 94 -4.83 7.40 -5.81
CA ALA A 94 -3.53 7.16 -6.42
C ALA A 94 -2.97 5.77 -6.08
N ILE A 95 -3.22 5.27 -4.87
CA ILE A 95 -2.87 3.90 -4.49
C ILE A 95 -3.66 2.90 -5.33
N GLU A 96 -4.97 3.10 -5.48
CA GLU A 96 -5.79 2.25 -6.34
C GLU A 96 -5.26 2.21 -7.77
N ALA A 97 -4.91 3.37 -8.32
CA ALA A 97 -4.36 3.47 -9.68
C ALA A 97 -3.01 2.74 -9.79
N ALA A 98 -2.15 2.87 -8.78
CA ALA A 98 -0.84 2.20 -8.76
C ALA A 98 -0.98 0.67 -8.71
N LEU A 99 -2.06 0.17 -8.10
CA LEU A 99 -2.33 -1.27 -7.94
C LEU A 99 -3.37 -1.80 -8.93
N ALA A 100 -3.81 -0.98 -9.90
CA ALA A 100 -4.82 -1.36 -10.89
C ALA A 100 -4.33 -2.47 -11.83
N ASP A 101 -3.04 -2.48 -12.17
CA ASP A 101 -2.42 -3.61 -12.83
C ASP A 101 -2.25 -4.72 -11.78
N ASN A 102 -3.11 -5.70 -11.84
CA ASN A 102 -3.26 -6.69 -10.79
C ASN A 102 -2.20 -7.80 -10.80
N ARG A 103 -1.16 -7.67 -11.61
CA ARG A 103 -0.04 -8.62 -11.66
C ARG A 103 1.26 -7.91 -11.46
N ILE A 104 2.03 -8.38 -10.51
CA ILE A 104 3.34 -7.82 -10.20
C ILE A 104 4.37 -8.94 -10.21
N ALA A 105 5.51 -8.70 -10.86
CA ALA A 105 6.62 -9.66 -10.86
C ALA A 105 7.24 -9.74 -9.46
N LEU A 106 7.56 -10.95 -9.04
CA LEU A 106 8.28 -11.19 -7.79
C LEU A 106 9.79 -11.22 -8.05
N GLU A 107 10.54 -10.76 -7.07
CA GLU A 107 12.00 -10.89 -7.09
C GLU A 107 12.37 -12.38 -7.15
N GLY A 108 13.29 -12.74 -8.04
CA GLY A 108 13.69 -14.13 -8.22
C GLY A 108 12.80 -14.95 -9.12
N GLY A 109 11.74 -14.38 -9.65
CA GLY A 109 10.80 -15.03 -10.57
C GLY A 109 9.44 -15.31 -9.94
N GLY A 110 8.46 -15.55 -10.79
CA GLY A 110 7.08 -15.71 -10.36
C GLY A 110 6.31 -14.40 -10.37
N THR A 111 5.04 -14.47 -9.99
CA THR A 111 4.14 -13.31 -9.99
C THR A 111 3.21 -13.34 -8.80
N VAL A 112 2.75 -12.17 -8.41
CA VAL A 112 1.64 -12.01 -7.48
C VAL A 112 0.47 -11.33 -8.19
N ARG A 113 -0.72 -11.84 -7.96
CA ARG A 113 -1.97 -11.22 -8.38
C ARG A 113 -2.57 -10.52 -7.17
N ILE A 114 -3.00 -9.29 -7.34
CA ILE A 114 -3.55 -8.47 -6.27
C ILE A 114 -4.95 -7.97 -6.60
N GLU A 115 -5.72 -7.69 -5.57
CA GLU A 115 -7.05 -7.09 -5.66
C GLU A 115 -7.25 -6.17 -4.47
N VAL A 116 -7.60 -4.91 -4.73
CA VAL A 116 -7.89 -3.92 -3.69
C VAL A 116 -9.37 -3.98 -3.35
N THR A 117 -9.68 -4.19 -2.08
CA THR A 117 -11.06 -4.32 -1.59
C THR A 117 -11.27 -3.51 -0.32
N ASP A 118 -12.54 -3.36 0.09
CA ASP A 118 -12.92 -2.80 1.39
C ASP A 118 -12.27 -1.46 1.71
N MET A 119 -12.38 -0.53 0.78
CA MET A 119 -11.84 0.83 0.96
C MET A 119 -12.69 1.64 1.92
N ARG A 120 -12.02 2.34 2.85
CA ARG A 120 -12.67 3.22 3.83
C ARG A 120 -11.91 4.52 4.01
N LEU A 121 -12.64 5.57 4.31
CA LEU A 121 -12.09 6.88 4.62
C LEU A 121 -12.63 7.29 5.99
N LEU A 122 -11.74 7.45 6.95
CA LEU A 122 -12.07 7.69 8.35
C LEU A 122 -11.34 8.90 8.89
N GLU A 123 -12.00 9.60 9.82
CA GLU A 123 -11.35 10.62 10.62
C GLU A 123 -10.28 9.97 11.51
N ASP A 124 -9.11 10.57 11.59
CA ASP A 124 -8.01 10.07 12.40
C ASP A 124 -8.02 10.72 13.80
N ASP A 125 -7.41 10.06 14.79
CA ASP A 125 -7.29 10.62 16.15
C ASP A 125 -6.36 11.84 16.19
N THR A 126 -5.45 11.97 15.24
CA THR A 126 -4.60 13.16 15.10
C THR A 126 -5.46 14.34 14.64
N PRO A 127 -5.33 15.51 15.27
CA PRO A 127 -6.10 16.69 14.83
C PRO A 127 -5.86 17.04 13.37
N ASP A 128 -6.94 17.42 12.67
CA ASP A 128 -6.92 17.82 11.28
C ASP A 128 -6.34 16.73 10.34
N ALA A 129 -6.66 15.49 10.62
CA ALA A 129 -6.15 14.35 9.87
C ALA A 129 -7.26 13.37 9.51
N TYR A 130 -7.13 12.76 8.35
CA TYR A 130 -7.95 11.64 7.88
C TYR A 130 -7.06 10.49 7.49
N HIS A 131 -7.64 9.32 7.46
CA HIS A 131 -6.94 8.13 7.07
C HIS A 131 -7.82 7.30 6.13
N TRP A 132 -7.27 7.03 4.97
CA TRP A 132 -7.84 6.11 4.01
C TRP A 132 -7.17 4.75 4.20
N PHE A 133 -7.96 3.69 4.13
CA PHE A 133 -7.36 2.38 4.11
C PHE A 133 -8.13 1.41 3.23
N ALA A 134 -7.41 0.39 2.76
CA ALA A 134 -7.98 -0.68 1.98
C ALA A 134 -7.30 -2.00 2.31
N GLN A 135 -8.02 -3.08 2.10
CA GLN A 135 -7.45 -4.41 2.13
C GLN A 135 -6.95 -4.76 0.74
N VAL A 136 -5.72 -5.22 0.66
CA VAL A 136 -5.14 -5.74 -0.58
C VAL A 136 -5.03 -7.26 -0.44
N ASN A 137 -5.86 -7.98 -1.17
CA ASN A 137 -5.82 -9.43 -1.23
C ASN A 137 -4.84 -9.86 -2.31
N TRP A 138 -4.10 -10.93 -2.06
CA TRP A 138 -3.10 -11.39 -3.00
C TRP A 138 -3.02 -12.91 -3.07
N ARG A 139 -2.57 -13.36 -4.24
CA ARG A 139 -2.24 -14.76 -4.48
C ARG A 139 -0.96 -14.80 -5.32
N ALA A 140 0.02 -15.56 -4.88
CA ALA A 140 1.34 -15.55 -5.49
C ALA A 140 1.89 -16.95 -5.70
N LEU A 141 2.64 -17.09 -6.79
CA LEU A 141 3.47 -18.25 -7.07
C LEU A 141 4.87 -17.74 -7.36
N ALA A 142 5.84 -18.19 -6.58
CA ALA A 142 7.26 -17.90 -6.78
C ALA A 142 7.92 -19.03 -7.57
N SER A 143 8.96 -18.67 -8.25
CA SER A 143 9.78 -19.67 -8.98
C SER A 143 10.70 -20.41 -8.05
#